data_921a8bf5cbcd4f8ade3614d93c84e03a
#
_entry.id   921a8bf5cbcd4f8ade3614d93c84e03a
#
_cell.length_a   1.000
_cell.length_b   1.000
_cell.length_c   1.000
_cell.angle_alpha   90.00
_cell.angle_beta   90.00
_cell.angle_gamma   90.00
#
_symmetry.space_group_name_H-M   'P 1'
#
loop_
_entity.id
_entity.type
_entity.pdbx_description
1 polymer ?
#
loop_
_entity_poly.entity_id
_entity_poly.type
_entity_poly.pdbx_seq_one_letter_code
_entity_poly.pdbx_strand_id
1 'polypeptide(L)'
;MPMSALDLVAEARTHITEIDLAAAQAAMHHALLLDVREPAEFDAGHMPGAINIPRGLLEFKIGDHPQLSQRDRDILIYCKTSGRAALAALNLQRMGYVGVRSIHGGFDAWSQANLPVEREATQFGA
;
A
#
# COMPACT_ATOMS: atom_id res chain seq x y z
N MET A 1 -26.30 -6.11 -12.68
CA MET A 1 -25.31 -5.55 -13.63
C MET A 1 -23.93 -5.99 -13.22
N PRO A 2 -23.16 -6.53 -14.15
CA PRO A 2 -21.77 -6.87 -13.83
C PRO A 2 -20.92 -5.64 -13.58
N MET A 3 -19.95 -5.77 -12.70
CA MET A 3 -19.01 -4.70 -12.38
C MET A 3 -17.62 -5.09 -12.86
N SER A 4 -16.90 -4.11 -13.37
CA SER A 4 -15.50 -4.28 -13.74
C SER A 4 -14.60 -4.03 -12.52
N ALA A 5 -13.31 -4.35 -12.65
CA ALA A 5 -12.34 -3.99 -11.61
C ALA A 5 -12.30 -2.48 -11.41
N LEU A 6 -12.39 -1.71 -12.49
CA LEU A 6 -12.40 -0.23 -12.38
C LEU A 6 -13.64 0.26 -11.64
N ASP A 7 -14.78 -0.39 -11.80
CA ASP A 7 -15.98 -0.05 -11.06
C ASP A 7 -15.79 -0.29 -9.56
N LEU A 8 -15.18 -1.41 -9.20
CA LEU A 8 -14.89 -1.71 -7.80
C LEU A 8 -13.91 -0.70 -7.19
N VAL A 9 -12.91 -0.32 -7.95
CA VAL A 9 -11.94 0.69 -7.50
C VAL A 9 -12.63 2.03 -7.30
N ALA A 10 -13.46 2.45 -8.25
CA ALA A 10 -14.19 3.72 -8.15
C ALA A 10 -15.09 3.73 -6.90
N GLU A 11 -15.77 2.61 -6.64
CA GLU A 11 -16.60 2.49 -5.44
C GLU A 11 -15.75 2.57 -4.17
N ALA A 12 -14.63 1.86 -4.12
CA ALA A 12 -13.74 1.89 -2.97
C ALA A 12 -13.24 3.31 -2.68
N ARG A 13 -12.93 4.07 -3.72
CA ARG A 13 -12.40 5.42 -3.57
C ARG A 13 -13.39 6.39 -2.93
N THR A 14 -14.68 6.09 -2.98
CA THR A 14 -15.68 6.92 -2.29
C THR A 14 -15.68 6.71 -0.78
N HIS A 15 -15.06 5.63 -0.29
CA HIS A 15 -15.08 5.26 1.13
C HIS A 15 -13.73 5.40 1.82
N ILE A 16 -12.63 5.50 1.07
CA ILE A 16 -11.28 5.53 1.63
C ILE A 16 -10.73 6.95 1.63
N THR A 17 -9.63 7.14 2.34
CA THR A 17 -8.86 8.38 2.28
C THR A 17 -7.69 8.16 1.33
N GLU A 18 -7.63 8.95 0.26
CA GLU A 18 -6.48 8.99 -0.64
C GLU A 18 -5.69 10.25 -0.40
N ILE A 19 -4.36 10.14 -0.46
CA ILE A 19 -3.47 11.29 -0.33
C ILE A 19 -2.53 11.34 -1.52
N ASP A 20 -2.04 12.53 -1.84
CA ASP A 20 -1.07 12.69 -2.91
C ASP A 20 0.34 12.38 -2.40
N LEU A 21 1.30 12.40 -3.33
CA LEU A 21 2.67 12.05 -3.03
C LEU A 21 3.30 12.98 -1.99
N ALA A 22 3.02 14.28 -2.07
CA ALA A 22 3.57 15.24 -1.11
C ALA A 22 3.06 14.98 0.30
N ALA A 23 1.77 14.71 0.44
CA ALA A 23 1.18 14.37 1.73
C ALA A 23 1.73 13.05 2.27
N ALA A 24 1.96 12.06 1.36
CA ALA A 24 2.56 10.80 1.75
C ALA A 24 3.97 10.99 2.29
N GLN A 25 4.79 11.79 1.62
CA GLN A 25 6.15 12.05 2.09
C GLN A 25 6.14 12.69 3.48
N ALA A 26 5.24 13.64 3.71
CA ALA A 26 5.13 14.29 5.01
C ALA A 26 4.70 13.32 6.11
N ALA A 27 3.86 12.34 5.78
CA ALA A 27 3.33 11.38 6.75
C ALA A 27 4.25 10.20 7.01
N MET A 28 5.22 9.92 6.15
CA MET A 28 6.05 8.71 6.23
C MET A 28 6.86 8.60 7.53
N HIS A 29 7.11 9.71 8.20
CA HIS A 29 7.85 9.70 9.46
C HIS A 29 7.01 9.15 10.62
N HIS A 30 5.70 9.11 10.48
CA HIS A 30 4.78 8.75 11.55
C HIS A 30 3.90 7.55 11.22
N ALA A 31 4.00 7.01 10.02
CA ALA A 31 3.13 5.95 9.56
C ALA A 31 3.94 4.74 9.11
N LEU A 32 3.33 3.58 9.20
CA LEU A 32 3.88 2.36 8.58
C LEU A 32 3.54 2.39 7.09
N LEU A 33 4.45 1.90 6.28
CA LEU A 33 4.30 1.90 4.83
C LEU A 33 4.05 0.47 4.36
N LEU A 34 2.93 0.24 3.70
CA LEU A 34 2.49 -1.09 3.30
C LEU A 34 2.37 -1.17 1.79
N ASP A 35 3.17 -2.05 1.20
CA ASP A 35 3.19 -2.32 -0.23
C ASP A 35 2.37 -3.58 -0.49
N VAL A 36 1.28 -3.47 -1.25
CA VAL A 36 0.41 -4.60 -1.54
C VAL A 36 0.61 -5.18 -2.94
N ARG A 37 1.73 -4.85 -3.58
CA ARG A 37 2.09 -5.46 -4.85
C ARG A 37 2.60 -6.88 -4.63
N GLU A 38 2.86 -7.59 -5.73
CA GLU A 38 3.44 -8.93 -5.65
C GLU A 38 4.89 -8.87 -5.20
N PRO A 39 5.41 -9.93 -4.57
CA PRO A 39 6.77 -9.93 -4.06
C PRO A 39 7.83 -9.60 -5.11
N ALA A 40 7.66 -10.06 -6.35
CA ALA A 40 8.62 -9.75 -7.42
C ALA A 40 8.66 -8.27 -7.74
N GLU A 41 7.50 -7.59 -7.70
CA GLU A 41 7.45 -6.13 -7.88
C GLU A 41 8.18 -5.43 -6.75
N PHE A 42 7.94 -5.88 -5.52
CA PHE A 42 8.57 -5.31 -4.33
C PHE A 42 10.09 -5.46 -4.37
N ASP A 43 10.56 -6.67 -4.70
CA ASP A 43 12.00 -6.96 -4.73
C ASP A 43 12.72 -6.11 -5.78
N ALA A 44 12.06 -5.84 -6.91
CA ALA A 44 12.64 -5.04 -7.99
C ALA A 44 12.75 -3.56 -7.63
N GLY A 45 11.98 -3.10 -6.67
CA GLY A 45 12.06 -1.72 -6.19
C GLY A 45 10.82 -1.37 -5.38
N HIS A 46 11.01 -0.70 -4.25
CA HIS A 46 9.92 -0.29 -3.38
C HIS A 46 10.29 0.99 -2.63
N MET A 47 9.30 1.62 -2.04
CA MET A 47 9.52 2.80 -1.21
C MET A 47 10.30 2.38 0.04
N PRO A 48 11.27 3.19 0.48
CA PRO A 48 12.12 2.83 1.62
C PRO A 48 11.31 2.53 2.88
N GLY A 49 11.65 1.42 3.53
CA GLY A 49 11.00 1.02 4.78
C GLY A 49 9.67 0.31 4.60
N ALA A 50 9.21 0.09 3.37
CA ALA A 50 7.92 -0.55 3.14
C ALA A 50 7.91 -2.01 3.57
N ILE A 51 6.77 -2.43 4.12
CA ILE A 51 6.48 -3.83 4.43
C ILE A 51 5.65 -4.36 3.27
N ASN A 52 6.01 -5.53 2.74
CA ASN A 52 5.26 -6.13 1.65
C ASN A 52 4.32 -7.23 2.14
N ILE A 53 3.05 -7.07 1.89
CA ILE A 53 2.06 -8.16 1.99
C ILE A 53 1.25 -8.11 0.69
N PRO A 54 1.37 -9.13 -0.17
CA PRO A 54 0.65 -9.13 -1.45
C PRO A 54 -0.85 -9.01 -1.25
N ARG A 55 -1.51 -8.34 -2.17
CA ARG A 55 -2.95 -8.07 -2.07
C ARG A 55 -3.77 -9.33 -1.80
N GLY A 56 -3.42 -10.44 -2.43
CA GLY A 56 -4.16 -11.70 -2.28
C GLY A 56 -4.01 -12.36 -0.91
N LEU A 57 -3.02 -11.96 -0.11
CA LEU A 57 -2.78 -12.51 1.22
C LEU A 57 -3.05 -11.51 2.34
N LEU A 58 -3.36 -10.27 1.99
CA LEU A 58 -3.38 -9.19 2.97
C LEU A 58 -4.30 -9.46 4.15
N GLU A 59 -5.55 -9.79 3.88
CA GLU A 59 -6.55 -9.99 4.94
C GLU A 59 -6.18 -11.14 5.88
N PHE A 60 -5.51 -12.13 5.33
CA PHE A 60 -5.13 -13.31 6.10
C PHE A 60 -3.89 -13.09 6.97
N LYS A 61 -3.02 -12.16 6.58
CA LYS A 61 -1.71 -12.02 7.21
C LYS A 61 -1.53 -10.77 8.04
N ILE A 62 -2.27 -9.70 7.75
CA ILE A 62 -2.03 -8.41 8.40
C ILE A 62 -2.22 -8.48 9.92
N GLY A 63 -3.20 -9.23 10.38
CA GLY A 63 -3.49 -9.34 11.81
C GLY A 63 -2.41 -10.06 12.61
N ASP A 64 -1.59 -10.86 11.94
CA ASP A 64 -0.49 -11.60 12.58
C ASP A 64 0.85 -10.90 12.46
N HIS A 65 0.93 -9.81 11.70
CA HIS A 65 2.18 -9.11 11.51
C HIS A 65 2.50 -8.25 12.74
N PRO A 66 3.69 -8.38 13.31
CA PRO A 66 4.01 -7.70 14.58
C PRO A 66 3.81 -6.19 14.56
N GLN A 67 4.05 -5.55 13.42
CA GLN A 67 3.95 -4.10 13.30
C GLN A 67 2.58 -3.63 12.83
N LEU A 68 1.79 -4.52 12.22
CA LEU A 68 0.53 -4.14 11.56
C LEU A 68 -0.71 -4.70 12.25
N SER A 69 -0.55 -5.45 13.34
CA SER A 69 -1.68 -6.08 14.01
C SER A 69 -2.56 -5.08 14.76
N GLN A 70 -2.02 -3.94 15.15
CA GLN A 70 -2.78 -2.94 15.91
C GLN A 70 -3.64 -2.11 14.96
N ARG A 71 -4.93 -2.05 15.27
CA ARG A 71 -5.94 -1.44 14.40
C ARG A 71 -5.88 0.09 14.36
N ASP A 72 -5.24 0.71 15.34
CA ASP A 72 -5.16 2.17 15.44
C ASP A 72 -3.87 2.77 14.87
N ARG A 73 -3.01 1.97 14.27
CA ARG A 73 -1.77 2.46 13.67
C ARG A 73 -2.07 3.24 12.40
N ASP A 74 -1.29 4.27 12.17
CA ASP A 74 -1.31 4.99 10.89
C ASP A 74 -0.58 4.16 9.84
N ILE A 75 -1.26 3.85 8.76
CA ILE A 75 -0.72 3.03 7.67
C ILE A 75 -0.91 3.76 6.36
N LEU A 76 0.18 3.91 5.61
CA LEU A 76 0.12 4.37 4.23
C LEU A 76 0.24 3.15 3.34
N ILE A 77 -0.74 2.94 2.47
CA ILE A 77 -0.79 1.77 1.61
C ILE A 77 -0.62 2.18 0.15
N TYR A 78 0.15 1.43 -0.60
CA TYR A 78 0.34 1.71 -2.02
C TYR A 78 0.46 0.43 -2.84
N CYS A 79 0.23 0.58 -4.15
CA CYS A 79 0.50 -0.44 -5.14
C CYS A 79 1.25 0.21 -6.31
N LYS A 80 1.13 -0.32 -7.51
CA LYS A 80 1.81 0.26 -8.67
C LYS A 80 1.21 1.63 -9.04
N THR A 81 -0.12 1.69 -9.14
CA THR A 81 -0.85 2.94 -9.42
C THR A 81 -1.75 3.28 -8.23
N SER A 82 -2.98 2.80 -8.22
CA SER A 82 -3.91 3.10 -7.12
C SER A 82 -4.92 1.99 -6.86
N GLY A 83 -5.17 1.12 -7.85
CA GLY A 83 -6.31 0.20 -7.81
C GLY A 83 -6.25 -0.84 -6.71
N ARG A 84 -5.16 -1.61 -6.67
CA ARG A 84 -5.02 -2.65 -5.64
C ARG A 84 -5.01 -2.05 -4.24
N ALA A 85 -4.35 -0.89 -4.08
CA ALA A 85 -4.29 -0.20 -2.80
C ALA A 85 -5.66 0.31 -2.36
N ALA A 86 -6.47 0.81 -3.30
CA ALA A 86 -7.81 1.29 -2.97
C ALA A 86 -8.70 0.16 -2.46
N LEU A 87 -8.68 -0.99 -3.14
CA LEU A 87 -9.44 -2.16 -2.71
C LEU A 87 -8.96 -2.67 -1.35
N ALA A 88 -7.64 -2.69 -1.16
CA ALA A 88 -7.04 -3.10 0.10
C ALA A 88 -7.44 -2.16 1.24
N ALA A 89 -7.37 -0.85 1.02
CA ALA A 89 -7.72 0.13 2.03
C ALA A 89 -9.17 -0.01 2.49
N LEU A 90 -10.08 -0.25 1.55
CA LEU A 90 -11.47 -0.47 1.89
C LEU A 90 -11.65 -1.71 2.78
N ASN A 91 -11.01 -2.81 2.43
CA ASN A 91 -11.10 -4.02 3.23
C ASN A 91 -10.45 -3.86 4.61
N LEU A 92 -9.35 -3.14 4.70
CA LEU A 92 -8.75 -2.86 6.01
C LEU A 92 -9.68 -2.04 6.90
N GLN A 93 -10.42 -1.08 6.33
CA GLN A 93 -11.43 -0.35 7.09
C GLN A 93 -12.50 -1.31 7.63
N ARG A 94 -12.95 -2.26 6.81
CA ARG A 94 -13.93 -3.27 7.24
C ARG A 94 -13.39 -4.17 8.35
N MET A 95 -12.07 -4.35 8.38
CA MET A 95 -11.41 -5.13 9.43
C MET A 95 -11.13 -4.31 10.69
N GLY A 96 -11.53 -3.03 10.71
CA GLY A 96 -11.39 -2.18 11.88
C GLY A 96 -10.14 -1.31 11.92
N TYR A 97 -9.36 -1.27 10.85
CA TYR A 97 -8.21 -0.36 10.77
C TYR A 97 -8.71 1.06 10.53
N VAL A 98 -8.34 1.99 11.39
CA VAL A 98 -8.91 3.35 11.37
C VAL A 98 -7.98 4.41 10.79
N GLY A 99 -6.70 4.10 10.61
CA GLY A 99 -5.71 5.08 10.14
C GLY A 99 -5.10 4.76 8.79
N VAL A 100 -5.82 4.10 7.90
CA VAL A 100 -5.30 3.71 6.59
C VAL A 100 -5.56 4.79 5.57
N ARG A 101 -4.51 5.20 4.84
CA ARG A 101 -4.60 6.14 3.72
C ARG A 101 -3.89 5.56 2.52
N SER A 102 -4.51 5.66 1.35
CA SER A 102 -3.96 5.13 0.11
C SER A 102 -3.19 6.23 -0.62
N ILE A 103 -1.99 5.91 -1.10
CA ILE A 103 -1.16 6.87 -1.83
C ILE A 103 -1.59 6.85 -3.30
N HIS A 104 -2.18 7.95 -3.75
CA HIS A 104 -2.60 8.09 -5.14
C HIS A 104 -1.39 8.09 -6.07
N GLY A 105 -1.49 7.33 -7.14
CA GLY A 105 -0.39 7.19 -8.10
C GLY A 105 0.65 6.14 -7.72
N GLY A 106 0.69 5.73 -6.47
CA GLY A 106 1.50 4.61 -5.99
C GLY A 106 2.98 4.69 -6.32
N PHE A 107 3.57 3.52 -6.54
CA PHE A 107 5.00 3.43 -6.81
C PHE A 107 5.39 4.09 -8.12
N ASP A 108 4.51 4.10 -9.12
CA ASP A 108 4.79 4.79 -10.39
C ASP A 108 5.01 6.28 -10.16
N ALA A 109 4.13 6.93 -9.40
CA ALA A 109 4.29 8.34 -9.08
C ALA A 109 5.58 8.62 -8.30
N TRP A 110 5.88 7.74 -7.33
CA TRP A 110 7.10 7.84 -6.54
C TRP A 110 8.35 7.78 -7.42
N SER A 111 8.42 6.78 -8.31
CA SER A 111 9.55 6.59 -9.22
C SER A 111 9.70 7.74 -10.20
N GLN A 112 8.60 8.22 -10.75
CA GLN A 112 8.61 9.32 -11.72
C GLN A 112 9.08 10.63 -11.08
N ALA A 113 8.89 10.76 -9.77
CA ALA A 113 9.39 11.92 -9.02
C ALA A 113 10.86 11.76 -8.62
N ASN A 114 11.52 10.67 -9.03
CA ASN A 114 12.92 10.39 -8.73
C ASN A 114 13.22 10.32 -7.24
N LEU A 115 12.27 9.82 -6.47
CA LEU A 115 12.42 9.64 -5.03
C LEU A 115 13.19 8.34 -4.73
N PRO A 116 13.79 8.22 -3.53
CA PRO A 116 14.60 7.05 -3.22
C PRO A 116 13.86 5.73 -3.34
N VAL A 117 14.52 4.72 -3.87
CA VAL A 117 13.97 3.39 -4.07
C VAL A 117 14.92 2.38 -3.42
N GLU A 118 14.37 1.48 -2.63
CA GLU A 118 15.12 0.34 -2.10
C GLU A 118 14.83 -0.90 -2.94
N ARG A 119 15.83 -1.76 -3.06
CA ARG A 119 15.68 -3.06 -3.70
C ARG A 119 16.15 -4.13 -2.73
N GLU A 120 15.51 -5.29 -2.81
CA GLU A 120 15.97 -6.40 -2.00
C GLU A 120 17.28 -6.93 -2.58
N ALA A 121 18.26 -7.05 -1.71
CA ALA A 121 19.57 -7.50 -2.12
C ALA A 121 19.58 -8.99 -2.17
N THR A 122 18.98 -9.55 -3.01
CA THR A 122 18.92 -10.89 -2.96
C THR A 122 19.98 -11.52 -3.53
N GLN A 123 19.99 -11.41 -3.44
CA GLN A 123 20.24 -12.21 -3.73
C GLN A 123 21.26 -12.51 -4.52
N PHE A 124 21.67 -12.24 -4.68
CA PHE A 124 22.57 -12.48 -5.19
C PHE A 124 23.47 -12.41 -4.97
N GLY A 125 23.42 -12.35 -4.59
CA GLY A 125 24.08 -12.46 -4.23
C GLY A 125 24.52 -12.48 -4.35
N ALA A 126 24.29 -12.38 -4.34
CA ALA A 126 24.57 -12.54 -4.22
C ALA A 126 24.88 -12.66 -4.27
#